data_957913152feb04256ef55eb1d9c78196
#
_entry.id   957913152feb04256ef55eb1d9c78196
#
_cell.length_a   1.000
_cell.length_b   1.000
_cell.length_c   1.000
_cell.angle_alpha   90.00
_cell.angle_beta   90.00
_cell.angle_gamma   90.00
#
_symmetry.space_group_name_H-M   'P 1'
#
loop_
_entity.id
_entity.type
_entity.pdbx_description
1 polymer ?
#
loop_
_entity_poly.entity_id
_entity_poly.type
_entity_poly.pdbx_seq_one_letter_code
_entity_poly.pdbx_strand_id
1 'polypeptide(L)'
;MSDSVHRDLVIGAIGPEPQGGTPIEAEDLDGLIPEFVATRADLNQVEYENIANALPWALRQARVGRAARLFDSSFVFELHRRMFGDVWTWAGSQRRRDTNIGVPPHQIPTALRQALDDARYWHEHEVYPIDHRAARLHHRLVGVHPFPNGNGRCTRLIADLYLQSVGSPPFSWATGRLDSGAEALRDVRRAYIAALEAAPADDYAALVAFARS
;
A
#
# COMPACT_ATOMS: atom_id res chain seq x y z
N MET A 1 8.25 -30.71 -15.54
CA MET A 1 8.18 -31.19 -14.13
C MET A 1 9.05 -30.33 -13.18
N SER A 2 9.99 -29.53 -13.68
CA SER A 2 10.87 -28.67 -12.85
C SER A 2 10.15 -27.44 -12.25
N ASP A 3 9.28 -26.77 -13.02
CA ASP A 3 8.71 -25.49 -12.61
C ASP A 3 7.67 -25.59 -11.48
N SER A 4 6.82 -26.63 -11.47
CA SER A 4 5.83 -26.79 -10.40
C SER A 4 6.47 -27.12 -9.05
N VAL A 5 7.49 -27.95 -9.03
CA VAL A 5 8.23 -28.32 -7.81
C VAL A 5 8.97 -27.10 -7.24
N HIS A 6 9.56 -26.29 -8.12
CA HIS A 6 10.22 -25.04 -7.70
C HIS A 6 9.22 -24.05 -7.07
N ARG A 7 8.05 -23.87 -7.70
CA ARG A 7 6.97 -23.02 -7.15
C ARG A 7 6.50 -23.47 -5.77
N ASP A 8 6.22 -24.76 -5.61
CA ASP A 8 5.74 -25.30 -4.32
C ASP A 8 6.79 -25.12 -3.22
N LEU A 9 8.09 -25.26 -3.55
CA LEU A 9 9.18 -24.99 -2.62
C LEU A 9 9.28 -23.50 -2.25
N VAL A 10 9.14 -22.59 -3.22
CA VAL A 10 9.17 -21.13 -2.97
C VAL A 10 7.96 -20.71 -2.15
N ILE A 11 6.74 -21.19 -2.45
CA ILE A 11 5.53 -20.92 -1.66
C ILE A 11 5.73 -21.40 -0.22
N GLY A 12 6.22 -22.62 -0.03
CA GLY A 12 6.48 -23.17 1.30
C GLY A 12 7.54 -22.37 2.09
N ALA A 13 8.58 -21.91 1.42
CA ALA A 13 9.68 -21.15 2.03
C ALA A 13 9.29 -19.69 2.33
N ILE A 14 8.49 -19.06 1.46
CA ILE A 14 7.94 -17.71 1.70
C ILE A 14 7.02 -17.71 2.91
N GLY A 15 6.35 -18.84 3.18
CA GLY A 15 5.47 -18.99 4.35
C GLY A 15 4.18 -18.19 4.27
N PRO A 16 3.28 -18.35 5.26
CA PRO A 16 2.00 -17.66 5.26
C PRO A 16 2.16 -16.15 5.41
N GLU A 17 1.25 -15.41 4.79
CA GLU A 17 1.16 -13.96 4.98
C GLU A 17 0.92 -13.62 6.45
N PRO A 18 1.57 -12.58 6.96
CA PRO A 18 1.23 -12.04 8.28
C PRO A 18 -0.25 -11.63 8.32
N GLN A 19 -0.87 -11.71 9.50
CA GLN A 19 -2.29 -11.38 9.70
C GLN A 19 -2.67 -10.06 9.00
N GLY A 20 -3.73 -10.05 8.20
CA GLY A 20 -4.22 -8.90 7.44
C GLY A 20 -3.39 -8.55 6.19
N GLY A 21 -2.44 -9.38 5.78
CA GLY A 21 -1.79 -9.29 4.47
C GLY A 21 -2.63 -9.92 3.37
N THR A 22 -2.41 -9.50 2.14
CA THR A 22 -2.95 -10.19 0.97
C THR A 22 -2.06 -11.42 0.70
N PRO A 23 -2.60 -12.64 0.73
CA PRO A 23 -1.82 -13.82 0.40
C PRO A 23 -1.20 -13.69 -0.99
N ILE A 24 0.05 -14.14 -1.13
CA ILE A 24 0.70 -14.30 -2.44
C ILE A 24 0.25 -15.66 -2.96
N GLU A 25 -0.54 -15.66 -4.02
CA GLU A 25 -1.01 -16.88 -4.66
C GLU A 25 0.04 -17.42 -5.65
N ALA A 26 -0.09 -18.69 -6.02
CA ALA A 26 0.81 -19.33 -6.98
C ALA A 26 0.91 -18.54 -8.30
N GLU A 27 -0.21 -18.01 -8.77
CA GLU A 27 -0.29 -17.20 -9.99
C GLU A 27 0.48 -15.87 -9.88
N ASP A 28 0.53 -15.27 -8.68
CA ASP A 28 1.31 -14.04 -8.45
C ASP A 28 2.81 -14.33 -8.53
N LEU A 29 3.24 -15.51 -8.08
CA LEU A 29 4.65 -15.95 -8.10
C LEU A 29 5.19 -16.15 -9.52
N ASP A 30 4.33 -16.39 -10.50
CA ASP A 30 4.74 -16.39 -11.92
C ASP A 30 5.29 -15.04 -12.37
N GLY A 31 4.96 -13.99 -11.65
CA GLY A 31 5.46 -12.65 -11.88
C GLY A 31 6.73 -12.29 -11.14
N LEU A 32 7.30 -13.16 -10.32
CA LEU A 32 8.53 -12.88 -9.58
C LEU A 32 9.74 -12.80 -10.53
N ILE A 33 10.44 -11.67 -10.52
CA ILE A 33 11.58 -11.41 -11.43
C ILE A 33 12.90 -11.94 -10.86
N PRO A 34 13.28 -11.68 -9.58
CA PRO A 34 14.56 -12.14 -9.06
C PRO A 34 14.55 -13.65 -8.76
N GLU A 35 15.33 -14.42 -9.50
CA GLU A 35 15.43 -15.88 -9.37
C GLU A 35 16.03 -16.37 -8.04
N PHE A 36 16.79 -15.50 -7.34
CA PHE A 36 17.45 -15.85 -6.08
C PHE A 36 16.53 -15.75 -4.85
N VAL A 37 15.32 -15.22 -4.99
CA VAL A 37 14.36 -15.10 -3.88
C VAL A 37 13.83 -16.47 -3.53
N ALA A 38 14.25 -16.99 -2.38
CA ALA A 38 13.87 -18.31 -1.88
C ALA A 38 13.05 -18.25 -0.58
N THR A 39 13.10 -17.13 0.15
CA THR A 39 12.43 -16.97 1.44
C THR A 39 11.61 -15.68 1.50
N ARG A 40 10.71 -15.58 2.50
CA ARG A 40 9.98 -14.35 2.80
C ARG A 40 10.93 -13.19 3.15
N ALA A 41 12.04 -13.48 3.79
CA ALA A 41 13.03 -12.47 4.14
C ALA A 41 13.70 -11.90 2.88
N ASP A 42 14.08 -12.75 1.93
CA ASP A 42 14.65 -12.34 0.66
C ASP A 42 13.66 -11.46 -0.10
N LEU A 43 12.40 -11.90 -0.20
CA LEU A 43 11.34 -11.12 -0.86
C LEU A 43 11.14 -9.74 -0.21
N ASN A 44 11.04 -9.70 1.11
CA ASN A 44 10.88 -8.44 1.83
C ASN A 44 12.06 -7.50 1.58
N GLN A 45 13.29 -8.03 1.52
CA GLN A 45 14.50 -7.25 1.28
C GLN A 45 14.50 -6.63 -0.13
N VAL A 46 14.23 -7.42 -1.17
CA VAL A 46 14.23 -6.89 -2.56
C VAL A 46 13.09 -5.90 -2.79
N GLU A 47 11.91 -6.14 -2.20
CA GLU A 47 10.81 -5.18 -2.25
C GLU A 47 11.15 -3.88 -1.50
N TYR A 48 11.80 -3.96 -0.34
CA TYR A 48 12.25 -2.78 0.40
C TYR A 48 13.23 -1.93 -0.42
N GLU A 49 14.22 -2.56 -1.05
CA GLU A 49 15.20 -1.88 -1.90
C GLU A 49 14.53 -1.22 -3.12
N ASN A 50 13.61 -1.91 -3.77
CA ASN A 50 12.87 -1.35 -4.91
C ASN A 50 12.00 -0.15 -4.49
N ILE A 51 11.33 -0.22 -3.32
CA ILE A 51 10.57 0.91 -2.76
C ILE A 51 11.51 2.09 -2.47
N ALA A 52 12.66 1.85 -1.85
CA ALA A 52 13.64 2.89 -1.55
C ALA A 52 14.13 3.60 -2.83
N ASN A 53 14.38 2.86 -3.90
CA ASN A 53 14.74 3.40 -5.22
C ASN A 53 13.63 4.25 -5.86
N ALA A 54 12.35 3.95 -5.57
CA ALA A 54 11.21 4.72 -6.06
C ALA A 54 11.03 6.07 -5.34
N LEU A 55 11.46 6.18 -4.07
CA LEU A 55 11.22 7.36 -3.22
C LEU A 55 11.69 8.69 -3.84
N PRO A 56 12.90 8.82 -4.40
CA PRO A 56 13.35 10.10 -4.99
C PRO A 56 12.42 10.60 -6.10
N TRP A 57 11.86 9.69 -6.91
CA TRP A 57 10.88 10.05 -7.91
C TRP A 57 9.56 10.48 -7.27
N ALA A 58 9.04 9.69 -6.32
CA ALA A 58 7.79 9.94 -5.63
C ALA A 58 7.78 11.30 -4.93
N LEU A 59 8.85 11.63 -4.20
CA LEU A 59 9.03 12.90 -3.52
C LEU A 59 9.05 14.10 -4.50
N ARG A 60 9.62 13.94 -5.69
CA ARG A 60 9.56 14.99 -6.72
C ARG A 60 8.13 15.25 -7.22
N GLN A 61 7.24 14.24 -7.16
CA GLN A 61 5.82 14.44 -7.51
C GLN A 61 5.04 15.17 -6.40
N ALA A 62 5.43 15.00 -5.16
CA ALA A 62 4.78 15.54 -3.96
C ALA A 62 5.31 16.93 -3.52
N ARG A 63 5.83 17.73 -4.45
CA ARG A 63 6.26 19.09 -4.13
C ARG A 63 5.08 19.92 -3.64
N VAL A 64 5.35 20.83 -2.70
CA VAL A 64 4.33 21.75 -2.16
C VAL A 64 3.58 22.46 -3.29
N GLY A 65 2.27 22.49 -3.19
CA GLY A 65 1.35 23.05 -4.20
C GLY A 65 1.03 22.12 -5.39
N ARG A 66 1.43 20.84 -5.34
CA ARG A 66 1.16 19.86 -6.41
C ARG A 66 0.28 18.68 -5.99
N ALA A 67 -0.52 18.82 -4.93
CA ALA A 67 -1.39 17.77 -4.41
C ALA A 67 -2.34 17.18 -5.47
N ALA A 68 -2.88 18.00 -6.37
CA ALA A 68 -3.82 17.57 -7.41
C ALA A 68 -3.30 16.42 -8.28
N ARG A 69 -1.98 16.32 -8.50
CA ARG A 69 -1.36 15.25 -9.27
C ARG A 69 -1.46 13.87 -8.59
N LEU A 70 -1.51 13.85 -7.27
CA LEU A 70 -1.62 12.62 -6.48
C LEU A 70 -3.02 11.99 -6.58
N PHE A 71 -4.02 12.77 -7.00
CA PHE A 71 -5.39 12.33 -7.19
C PHE A 71 -5.69 11.88 -8.62
N ASP A 72 -4.68 11.35 -9.31
CA ASP A 72 -4.81 10.75 -10.64
C ASP A 72 -4.59 9.24 -10.55
N SER A 73 -5.48 8.46 -11.18
CA SER A 73 -5.33 7.00 -11.22
C SER A 73 -4.01 6.58 -11.88
N SER A 74 -3.57 7.30 -12.90
CA SER A 74 -2.29 7.03 -13.56
C SER A 74 -1.10 7.18 -12.61
N PHE A 75 -1.17 8.14 -11.67
CA PHE A 75 -0.15 8.29 -10.64
C PHE A 75 -0.11 7.09 -9.69
N VAL A 76 -1.27 6.59 -9.26
CA VAL A 76 -1.37 5.42 -8.35
C VAL A 76 -0.74 4.18 -9.00
N PHE A 77 -1.06 3.92 -10.27
CA PHE A 77 -0.48 2.79 -11.02
C PHE A 77 1.02 2.96 -11.25
N GLU A 78 1.48 4.15 -11.65
CA GLU A 78 2.90 4.43 -11.89
C GLU A 78 3.72 4.36 -10.60
N LEU A 79 3.19 4.87 -9.48
CA LEU A 79 3.85 4.74 -8.18
C LEU A 79 4.04 3.27 -7.80
N HIS A 80 2.98 2.46 -7.91
CA HIS A 80 3.06 1.04 -7.62
C HIS A 80 4.06 0.32 -8.54
N ARG A 81 4.05 0.64 -9.83
CA ARG A 81 5.02 0.09 -10.79
C ARG A 81 6.46 0.41 -10.39
N ARG A 82 6.73 1.63 -9.93
CA ARG A 82 8.08 2.02 -9.47
C ARG A 82 8.48 1.37 -8.16
N MET A 83 7.54 1.17 -7.25
CA MET A 83 7.80 0.54 -5.96
C MET A 83 8.10 -0.96 -6.06
N PHE A 84 7.61 -1.63 -7.10
CA PHE A 84 7.61 -3.09 -7.16
C PHE A 84 8.05 -3.66 -8.52
N GLY A 85 8.35 -2.83 -9.52
CA GLY A 85 8.57 -3.25 -10.91
C GLY A 85 9.88 -4.01 -11.15
N ASP A 86 10.87 -3.88 -10.28
CA ASP A 86 12.10 -4.68 -10.35
C ASP A 86 11.93 -6.06 -9.68
N VAL A 87 10.81 -6.25 -8.96
CA VAL A 87 10.50 -7.49 -8.23
C VAL A 87 9.37 -8.27 -8.90
N TRP A 88 8.37 -7.57 -9.46
CA TRP A 88 7.14 -8.17 -9.94
C TRP A 88 6.75 -7.69 -11.34
N THR A 89 6.57 -8.60 -12.29
CA THR A 89 6.12 -8.27 -13.65
C THR A 89 4.73 -7.64 -13.69
N TRP A 90 3.86 -7.97 -12.74
CA TRP A 90 2.52 -7.40 -12.63
C TRP A 90 2.47 -6.05 -11.90
N ALA A 91 3.60 -5.53 -11.43
CA ALA A 91 3.65 -4.25 -10.73
C ALA A 91 3.04 -3.11 -11.57
N GLY A 92 2.17 -2.31 -10.95
CA GLY A 92 1.42 -1.26 -11.65
C GLY A 92 0.28 -1.76 -12.53
N SER A 93 -0.09 -3.05 -12.44
CA SER A 93 -1.25 -3.60 -13.14
C SER A 93 -2.40 -3.87 -12.17
N GLN A 94 -3.62 -3.67 -12.63
CA GLN A 94 -4.81 -4.01 -11.84
C GLN A 94 -4.92 -5.53 -11.66
N ARG A 95 -5.26 -5.96 -10.43
CA ARG A 95 -5.57 -7.38 -10.17
C ARG A 95 -6.80 -7.84 -10.94
N ARG A 96 -6.81 -9.11 -11.29
CA ARG A 96 -7.89 -9.75 -12.07
C ARG A 96 -8.75 -10.71 -11.25
N ARG A 97 -8.31 -11.04 -10.02
CA ARG A 97 -9.01 -11.95 -9.09
C ARG A 97 -9.48 -11.20 -7.85
N ASP A 98 -10.44 -11.79 -7.15
CA ASP A 98 -10.85 -11.34 -5.83
C ASP A 98 -9.71 -11.57 -4.81
N THR A 99 -9.67 -10.74 -3.79
CA THR A 99 -8.74 -10.81 -2.67
C THR A 99 -9.53 -10.77 -1.37
N ASN A 100 -8.89 -11.09 -0.26
CA ASN A 100 -9.51 -11.04 1.07
C ASN A 100 -10.01 -9.64 1.48
N ILE A 101 -9.53 -8.59 0.82
CA ILE A 101 -9.94 -7.19 0.99
C ILE A 101 -10.10 -6.57 -0.40
N GLY A 102 -10.98 -5.59 -0.52
CA GLY A 102 -11.13 -4.82 -1.75
C GLY A 102 -12.46 -5.02 -2.44
N VAL A 103 -12.71 -4.19 -3.45
CA VAL A 103 -13.88 -4.32 -4.32
C VAL A 103 -13.67 -5.41 -5.36
N PRO A 104 -14.73 -5.99 -5.97
CA PRO A 104 -14.59 -6.90 -7.11
C PRO A 104 -13.73 -6.29 -8.23
N PRO A 105 -12.90 -7.07 -8.95
CA PRO A 105 -11.94 -6.54 -9.93
C PRO A 105 -12.56 -5.62 -10.99
N HIS A 106 -13.75 -5.94 -11.47
CA HIS A 106 -14.44 -5.12 -12.47
C HIS A 106 -14.91 -3.76 -11.95
N GLN A 107 -14.98 -3.55 -10.63
CA GLN A 107 -15.36 -2.30 -10.00
C GLN A 107 -14.16 -1.39 -9.68
N ILE A 108 -12.94 -1.92 -9.72
CA ILE A 108 -11.72 -1.18 -9.35
C ILE A 108 -11.61 0.16 -10.10
N PRO A 109 -11.78 0.24 -11.44
CA PRO A 109 -11.60 1.51 -12.14
C PRO A 109 -12.55 2.61 -11.66
N THR A 110 -13.81 2.24 -11.40
CA THR A 110 -14.83 3.18 -10.93
C THR A 110 -14.59 3.57 -9.47
N ALA A 111 -14.34 2.58 -8.59
CA ALA A 111 -14.09 2.82 -7.17
C ALA A 111 -12.81 3.63 -6.93
N LEU A 112 -11.74 3.34 -7.69
CA LEU A 112 -10.50 4.10 -7.61
C LEU A 112 -10.71 5.56 -8.02
N ARG A 113 -11.39 5.79 -9.15
CA ARG A 113 -11.69 7.15 -9.59
C ARG A 113 -12.49 7.91 -8.53
N GLN A 114 -13.56 7.30 -8.02
CA GLN A 114 -14.39 7.93 -6.98
C GLN A 114 -13.58 8.25 -5.72
N ALA A 115 -12.74 7.34 -5.24
CA ALA A 115 -11.90 7.60 -4.07
C ALA A 115 -10.93 8.77 -4.27
N LEU A 116 -10.39 8.93 -5.48
CA LEU A 116 -9.46 10.01 -5.82
C LEU A 116 -10.20 11.34 -6.06
N ASP A 117 -11.40 11.31 -6.65
CA ASP A 117 -12.24 12.51 -6.84
C ASP A 117 -12.74 13.02 -5.50
N ASP A 118 -13.17 12.13 -4.57
CA ASP A 118 -13.51 12.48 -3.20
C ASP A 118 -12.33 13.17 -2.49
N ALA A 119 -11.12 12.58 -2.61
CA ALA A 119 -9.91 13.14 -1.99
C ALA A 119 -9.53 14.50 -2.56
N ARG A 120 -9.69 14.69 -3.87
CA ARG A 120 -9.51 15.98 -4.53
C ARG A 120 -10.50 17.02 -3.98
N TYR A 121 -11.75 16.66 -3.89
CA TYR A 121 -12.79 17.52 -3.33
C TYR A 121 -12.47 17.92 -1.88
N TRP A 122 -12.06 16.96 -1.03
CA TRP A 122 -11.68 17.27 0.36
C TRP A 122 -10.48 18.20 0.44
N HIS A 123 -9.54 18.06 -0.50
CA HIS A 123 -8.37 18.94 -0.58
C HIS A 123 -8.76 20.36 -1.00
N GLU A 124 -9.52 20.50 -2.08
CA GLU A 124 -9.89 21.81 -2.65
C GLU A 124 -10.81 22.62 -1.76
N HIS A 125 -11.68 21.94 -0.99
CA HIS A 125 -12.67 22.59 -0.11
C HIS A 125 -12.29 22.54 1.37
N GLU A 126 -11.12 22.01 1.71
CA GLU A 126 -10.63 21.87 3.09
C GLU A 126 -11.64 21.22 4.07
N VAL A 127 -12.39 20.20 3.57
CA VAL A 127 -13.57 19.62 4.26
C VAL A 127 -13.21 19.05 5.63
N TYR A 128 -11.99 18.52 5.80
CA TYR A 128 -11.49 17.91 7.05
C TYR A 128 -10.12 18.47 7.43
N PRO A 129 -9.68 18.32 8.70
CA PRO A 129 -8.29 18.55 9.09
C PRO A 129 -7.33 17.74 8.22
N ILE A 130 -6.12 18.24 8.00
CA ILE A 130 -5.18 17.67 7.02
C ILE A 130 -4.86 16.19 7.28
N ASP A 131 -4.65 15.81 8.54
CA ASP A 131 -4.37 14.42 8.91
C ASP A 131 -5.58 13.51 8.63
N HIS A 132 -6.79 14.00 8.87
CA HIS A 132 -8.01 13.28 8.52
C HIS A 132 -8.16 13.10 7.00
N ARG A 133 -7.82 14.12 6.19
CA ARG A 133 -7.82 13.98 4.72
C ARG A 133 -6.86 12.91 4.26
N ALA A 134 -5.63 12.89 4.80
CA ALA A 134 -4.63 11.89 4.47
C ALA A 134 -5.03 10.47 4.91
N ALA A 135 -5.56 10.32 6.12
CA ALA A 135 -6.05 9.05 6.65
C ALA A 135 -7.25 8.52 5.84
N ARG A 136 -8.19 9.39 5.46
CA ARG A 136 -9.33 9.04 4.59
C ARG A 136 -8.86 8.57 3.21
N LEU A 137 -7.95 9.31 2.58
CA LEU A 137 -7.37 8.91 1.29
C LEU A 137 -6.75 7.52 1.39
N HIS A 138 -5.90 7.29 2.40
CA HIS A 138 -5.31 5.98 2.65
C HIS A 138 -6.36 4.88 2.81
N HIS A 139 -7.34 5.06 3.70
CA HIS A 139 -8.40 4.10 3.97
C HIS A 139 -9.23 3.77 2.73
N ARG A 140 -9.67 4.79 1.97
CA ARG A 140 -10.43 4.59 0.73
C ARG A 140 -9.64 3.78 -0.29
N LEU A 141 -8.36 4.08 -0.48
CA LEU A 141 -7.50 3.34 -1.40
C LEU A 141 -7.22 1.91 -0.94
N VAL A 142 -7.07 1.66 0.36
CA VAL A 142 -6.99 0.30 0.92
C VAL A 142 -8.27 -0.47 0.63
N GLY A 143 -9.44 0.16 0.79
CA GLY A 143 -10.73 -0.45 0.50
C GLY A 143 -10.95 -0.78 -0.99
N VAL A 144 -10.38 -0.02 -1.91
CA VAL A 144 -10.38 -0.34 -3.35
C VAL A 144 -9.48 -1.54 -3.66
N HIS A 145 -8.29 -1.59 -3.06
CA HIS A 145 -7.31 -2.69 -3.19
C HIS A 145 -6.98 -3.03 -4.66
N PRO A 146 -6.40 -2.09 -5.43
CA PRO A 146 -6.33 -2.25 -6.89
C PRO A 146 -5.32 -3.30 -7.38
N PHE A 147 -4.32 -3.68 -6.57
CA PHE A 147 -3.18 -4.49 -7.00
C PHE A 147 -3.21 -5.92 -6.42
N PRO A 148 -2.50 -6.88 -7.03
CA PRO A 148 -2.39 -8.24 -6.47
C PRO A 148 -1.78 -8.25 -5.07
N ASN A 149 -0.75 -7.44 -4.81
CA ASN A 149 -0.11 -7.25 -3.51
C ASN A 149 0.44 -5.82 -3.38
N GLY A 150 1.05 -5.45 -2.23
CA GLY A 150 1.69 -4.14 -2.03
C GLY A 150 0.73 -2.96 -1.76
N ASN A 151 -0.59 -3.19 -1.77
CA ASN A 151 -1.59 -2.13 -1.61
C ASN A 151 -1.37 -1.27 -0.36
N GLY A 152 -1.18 -1.89 0.81
CA GLY A 152 -1.00 -1.16 2.06
C GLY A 152 0.25 -0.26 2.06
N ARG A 153 1.36 -0.73 1.50
CA ARG A 153 2.61 0.05 1.40
C ARG A 153 2.45 1.22 0.42
N CYS A 154 1.87 0.96 -0.75
CA CYS A 154 1.61 1.98 -1.75
C CYS A 154 0.66 3.06 -1.22
N THR A 155 -0.45 2.69 -0.59
CA THR A 155 -1.44 3.66 -0.11
C THR A 155 -0.97 4.47 1.09
N ARG A 156 -0.12 3.90 1.99
CA ARG A 156 0.56 4.68 3.03
C ARG A 156 1.48 5.73 2.42
N LEU A 157 2.30 5.34 1.44
CA LEU A 157 3.19 6.29 0.76
C LEU A 157 2.39 7.39 0.05
N ILE A 158 1.24 7.09 -0.57
CA ILE A 158 0.36 8.11 -1.18
C ILE A 158 -0.12 9.13 -0.13
N ALA A 159 -0.52 8.68 1.07
CA ALA A 159 -0.93 9.55 2.15
C ALA A 159 0.23 10.45 2.63
N ASP A 160 1.42 9.90 2.77
CA ASP A 160 2.63 10.65 3.16
C ASP A 160 3.02 11.69 2.10
N LEU A 161 2.97 11.32 0.83
CA LEU A 161 3.20 12.24 -0.30
C LEU A 161 2.16 13.35 -0.33
N TYR A 162 0.89 13.05 -0.01
CA TYR A 162 -0.14 14.06 0.10
C TYR A 162 0.17 15.05 1.22
N LEU A 163 0.50 14.58 2.42
CA LEU A 163 0.89 15.45 3.53
C LEU A 163 2.08 16.37 3.14
N GLN A 164 3.11 15.81 2.54
CA GLN A 164 4.27 16.59 2.08
C GLN A 164 3.89 17.63 1.02
N SER A 165 2.98 17.31 0.11
CA SER A 165 2.54 18.22 -0.96
C SER A 165 1.80 19.46 -0.44
N VAL A 166 1.34 19.41 0.79
CA VAL A 166 0.68 20.54 1.50
C VAL A 166 1.54 21.12 2.63
N GLY A 167 2.82 20.72 2.70
CA GLY A 167 3.76 21.25 3.68
C GLY A 167 3.60 20.67 5.10
N SER A 168 2.88 19.56 5.24
CA SER A 168 2.70 18.84 6.50
C SER A 168 3.72 17.69 6.63
N PRO A 169 4.20 17.35 7.84
CA PRO A 169 5.08 16.21 8.02
C PRO A 169 4.35 14.89 7.68
N PRO A 170 5.04 13.91 7.09
CA PRO A 170 4.46 12.59 6.81
C PRO A 170 4.04 11.88 8.10
N PHE A 171 3.23 10.86 7.98
CA PHE A 171 2.90 9.97 9.10
C PHE A 171 4.12 9.11 9.48
N SER A 172 4.16 8.67 10.75
CA SER A 172 5.17 7.74 11.27
C SER A 172 4.77 6.26 11.09
N TRP A 173 3.47 5.97 11.00
CA TRP A 173 2.91 4.62 10.88
C TRP A 173 3.44 3.66 11.95
N ALA A 174 3.70 4.16 13.15
CA ALA A 174 4.28 3.42 14.26
C ALA A 174 5.67 2.80 13.96
N THR A 175 6.43 3.34 12.99
CA THR A 175 7.73 2.79 12.58
C THR A 175 8.76 2.77 13.70
N GLY A 176 8.68 3.68 14.67
CA GLY A 176 9.54 3.66 15.86
C GLY A 176 9.38 2.42 16.76
N ARG A 177 8.36 1.59 16.53
CA ARG A 177 8.13 0.32 17.25
C ARG A 177 8.64 -0.91 16.51
N LEU A 178 9.11 -0.77 15.27
CA LEU A 178 9.51 -1.91 14.43
C LEU A 178 10.79 -2.58 14.92
N ASP A 179 11.65 -1.88 15.64
CA ASP A 179 12.90 -2.40 16.20
C ASP A 179 12.68 -3.24 17.49
N SER A 180 11.44 -3.35 17.97
CA SER A 180 11.11 -3.99 19.24
C SER A 180 10.85 -5.50 19.14
N GLY A 181 11.17 -6.13 18.00
CA GLY A 181 11.05 -7.58 17.79
C GLY A 181 9.73 -8.04 17.17
N ALA A 182 9.63 -9.34 16.88
CA ALA A 182 8.53 -9.93 16.10
C ALA A 182 7.14 -9.81 16.77
N GLU A 183 7.08 -9.75 18.09
CA GLU A 183 5.82 -9.58 18.84
C GLU A 183 5.31 -8.15 18.69
N ALA A 184 6.18 -7.16 18.87
CA ALA A 184 5.83 -5.75 18.68
C ALA A 184 5.36 -5.48 17.23
N LEU A 185 5.99 -6.11 16.24
CA LEU A 185 5.55 -6.01 14.86
C LEU A 185 4.13 -6.56 14.64
N ARG A 186 3.79 -7.68 15.30
CA ARG A 186 2.42 -8.24 15.26
C ARG A 186 1.41 -7.30 15.92
N ASP A 187 1.79 -6.66 17.05
CA ASP A 187 0.92 -5.73 17.77
C ASP A 187 0.68 -4.44 16.97
N VAL A 188 1.73 -3.87 16.37
CA VAL A 188 1.63 -2.73 15.47
C VAL A 188 0.67 -3.05 14.31
N ARG A 189 0.81 -4.22 13.71
CA ARG A 189 -0.05 -4.63 12.60
C ARG A 189 -1.50 -4.84 13.04
N ARG A 190 -1.74 -5.44 14.21
CA ARG A 190 -3.07 -5.62 14.78
C ARG A 190 -3.74 -4.28 15.06
N ALA A 191 -3.00 -3.34 15.65
CA ALA A 191 -3.49 -1.99 15.92
C ALA A 191 -3.84 -1.24 14.61
N TYR A 192 -3.02 -1.39 13.58
CA TYR A 192 -3.30 -0.84 12.25
C TYR A 192 -4.60 -1.38 11.64
N ILE A 193 -4.79 -2.71 11.67
CA ILE A 193 -6.00 -3.34 11.13
C ILE A 193 -7.24 -2.87 11.90
N ALA A 194 -7.18 -2.88 13.23
CA ALA A 194 -8.29 -2.41 14.07
C ALA A 194 -8.64 -0.94 13.79
N ALA A 195 -7.63 -0.09 13.56
CA ALA A 195 -7.85 1.31 13.19
C ALA A 195 -8.50 1.47 11.80
N LEU A 196 -8.15 0.62 10.83
CA LEU A 196 -8.82 0.59 9.52
C LEU A 196 -10.27 0.10 9.62
N GLU A 197 -10.54 -0.90 10.45
CA GLU A 197 -11.88 -1.46 10.66
C GLU A 197 -12.83 -0.50 11.40
N ALA A 198 -12.30 0.38 12.23
CA ALA A 198 -13.08 1.42 12.91
C ALA A 198 -13.49 2.58 11.98
N ALA A 199 -12.72 2.85 10.93
CA ALA A 199 -12.90 4.00 10.04
C ALA A 199 -14.23 4.04 9.24
N PRO A 200 -14.90 2.90 8.85
CA PRO A 200 -16.18 2.94 8.13
C PRO A 200 -17.32 3.66 8.87
N ALA A 201 -17.26 3.77 10.19
CA ALA A 201 -18.22 4.54 10.98
C ALA A 201 -18.01 6.07 10.92
N ASP A 202 -17.21 6.55 9.97
CA ASP A 202 -16.76 7.94 9.81
C ASP A 202 -15.86 8.45 10.96
N ASP A 203 -15.40 7.55 11.81
CA ASP A 203 -14.45 7.83 12.89
C ASP A 203 -13.01 7.48 12.47
N TYR A 204 -12.32 8.50 11.99
CA TYR A 204 -10.90 8.38 11.59
C TYR A 204 -9.93 8.72 12.71
N ALA A 205 -10.40 9.05 13.92
CA ALA A 205 -9.53 9.44 15.03
C ALA A 205 -8.52 8.34 15.40
N ALA A 206 -8.98 7.07 15.45
CA ALA A 206 -8.12 5.92 15.73
C ALA A 206 -7.05 5.73 14.65
N LEU A 207 -7.41 5.87 13.37
CA LEU A 207 -6.46 5.72 12.26
C LEU A 207 -5.44 6.87 12.24
N VAL A 208 -5.86 8.11 12.51
CA VAL A 208 -4.97 9.27 12.63
C VAL A 208 -4.02 9.09 13.81
N ALA A 209 -4.53 8.68 14.98
CA ALA A 209 -3.71 8.43 16.15
C ALA A 209 -2.66 7.33 15.90
N PHE A 210 -3.05 6.23 15.24
CA PHE A 210 -2.11 5.18 14.83
C PHE A 210 -1.06 5.71 13.84
N ALA A 211 -1.49 6.45 12.82
CA ALA A 211 -0.58 6.96 11.78
C ALA A 211 0.45 7.97 12.34
N ARG A 212 0.13 8.67 13.42
CA ARG A 212 1.02 9.64 14.10
C ARG A 212 1.84 9.05 15.25
N SER A 213 1.60 7.77 15.64
CA SER A 213 2.26 7.14 16.80
C SER A 213 3.71 6.68 16.54
#